data_cf33d250c63c15b3317b983717a8e187
#
_entry.id   cf33d250c63c15b3317b983717a8e187
#
_cell.length_a   1.000
_cell.length_b   1.000
_cell.length_c   1.000
_cell.angle_alpha   90.00
_cell.angle_beta   90.00
_cell.angle_gamma   90.00
#
_symmetry.space_group_name_H-M   'P 1'
#
loop_
_entity.id
_entity.type
_entity.pdbx_description
1 polymer ?
#
loop_
_entity_poly.entity_id
_entity_poly.type
_entity_poly.pdbx_seq_one_letter_code
_entity_poly.pdbx_strand_id
1 'polypeptide(L)'
;MLDRASLILGLALGASLALSACERTDQSALHSDAKKLAEETGTAARNAARKLELDAKKATDTAIQVAGDTAIAARVKAALLAEKNVKSADVSVDAYQGRVILRGTVPDPEQIALAGQVARAVDGVKSVDNRLVVN
;
A
#
# COMPACT_ATOMS: atom_id res chain seq x y z
N MET A 1 -60.98 -4.13 18.16
CA MET A 1 -59.65 -3.54 18.40
C MET A 1 -58.94 -4.40 19.43
N LEU A 2 -57.96 -5.18 18.98
CA LEU A 2 -57.15 -6.00 19.88
C LEU A 2 -56.16 -5.06 20.60
N ASP A 3 -56.29 -5.02 21.90
CA ASP A 3 -55.47 -4.17 22.76
C ASP A 3 -54.01 -4.61 22.72
N ARG A 4 -53.13 -3.68 22.46
CA ARG A 4 -51.65 -3.89 22.42
C ARG A 4 -51.09 -4.45 23.75
N ALA A 5 -51.84 -4.30 24.83
CA ALA A 5 -51.52 -4.86 26.15
C ALA A 5 -51.65 -6.38 26.25
N SER A 6 -52.58 -6.99 25.49
CA SER A 6 -52.76 -8.45 25.53
C SER A 6 -51.65 -9.24 24.78
N LEU A 7 -50.98 -8.58 23.82
CA LEU A 7 -49.87 -9.22 23.09
C LEU A 7 -48.56 -9.30 23.89
N ILE A 8 -48.37 -8.36 24.84
CA ILE A 8 -47.16 -8.31 25.66
C ILE A 8 -47.24 -9.34 26.80
N LEU A 9 -48.46 -9.65 27.27
CA LEU A 9 -48.63 -10.62 28.35
C LEU A 9 -48.44 -12.06 27.87
N GLY A 10 -48.68 -12.36 26.58
CA GLY A 10 -48.47 -13.67 26.00
C GLY A 10 -47.00 -14.03 25.77
N LEU A 11 -46.15 -13.02 25.56
CA LEU A 11 -44.70 -13.24 25.33
C LEU A 11 -43.91 -13.47 26.63
N ALA A 12 -44.39 -12.96 27.75
CA ALA A 12 -43.74 -13.11 29.04
C ALA A 12 -43.89 -14.52 29.66
N LEU A 13 -44.98 -15.24 29.34
CA LEU A 13 -45.20 -16.60 29.82
C LEU A 13 -44.41 -17.66 29.04
N GLY A 14 -44.02 -17.39 27.79
CA GLY A 14 -43.24 -18.31 26.96
C GLY A 14 -41.74 -18.33 27.34
N ALA A 15 -41.23 -17.26 27.90
CA ALA A 15 -39.81 -17.14 28.25
C ALA A 15 -39.47 -17.84 29.58
N SER A 16 -40.40 -18.00 30.50
CA SER A 16 -40.13 -18.62 31.80
C SER A 16 -40.05 -20.14 31.75
N LEU A 17 -40.58 -20.81 30.76
CA LEU A 17 -40.44 -22.27 30.60
C LEU A 17 -39.15 -22.70 29.94
N ALA A 18 -38.46 -21.80 29.22
CA ALA A 18 -37.16 -22.12 28.60
C ALA A 18 -36.00 -22.02 29.59
N LEU A 19 -36.14 -21.26 30.69
CA LEU A 19 -35.08 -21.13 31.67
C LEU A 19 -34.94 -22.32 32.62
N SER A 20 -36.01 -23.09 32.84
CA SER A 20 -35.96 -24.27 33.73
C SER A 20 -35.34 -25.51 33.10
N ALA A 21 -35.15 -25.55 31.76
CA ALA A 21 -34.49 -26.65 31.08
C ALA A 21 -32.95 -26.49 31.00
N CYS A 22 -32.40 -25.30 31.27
CA CYS A 22 -30.97 -25.03 31.22
C CYS A 22 -30.21 -25.21 32.52
N GLU A 23 -30.89 -25.61 33.61
CA GLU A 23 -30.28 -25.70 34.96
C GLU A 23 -29.43 -26.94 35.20
N ARG A 24 -29.24 -27.80 34.21
CA ARG A 24 -28.40 -28.98 34.28
C ARG A 24 -27.24 -29.07 33.29
N THR A 25 -26.97 -27.97 32.57
CA THR A 25 -25.77 -27.96 31.73
C THR A 25 -24.62 -27.36 32.52
N ASP A 26 -23.58 -28.14 32.67
CA ASP A 26 -22.32 -27.79 33.36
C ASP A 26 -21.91 -26.34 33.02
N GLN A 27 -22.05 -25.45 33.99
CA GLN A 27 -21.61 -24.03 33.84
C GLN A 27 -20.10 -23.93 33.60
N SER A 28 -19.35 -24.96 33.91
CA SER A 28 -17.92 -25.03 33.65
C SER A 28 -17.56 -25.18 32.18
N ALA A 29 -18.36 -25.93 31.41
CA ALA A 29 -18.16 -26.10 29.97
C ALA A 29 -18.47 -24.82 29.18
N LEU A 30 -19.56 -24.13 29.52
CA LEU A 30 -19.93 -22.87 28.88
C LEU A 30 -18.95 -21.73 29.13
N HIS A 31 -18.33 -21.68 30.30
CA HIS A 31 -17.30 -20.68 30.64
C HIS A 31 -15.98 -20.92 29.88
N SER A 32 -15.59 -22.16 29.67
CA SER A 32 -14.39 -22.50 28.92
C SER A 32 -14.53 -22.21 27.42
N ASP A 33 -15.70 -22.50 26.86
CA ASP A 33 -15.98 -22.26 25.44
C ASP A 33 -16.14 -20.77 25.12
N ALA A 34 -16.82 -20.02 25.99
CA ALA A 34 -16.93 -18.57 25.85
C ALA A 34 -15.56 -17.87 25.94
N LYS A 35 -14.69 -18.33 26.83
CA LYS A 35 -13.34 -17.79 26.95
C LYS A 35 -12.49 -18.10 25.73
N LYS A 36 -12.60 -19.32 25.21
CA LYS A 36 -11.89 -19.75 23.99
C LYS A 36 -12.35 -18.96 22.76
N LEU A 37 -13.65 -18.75 22.62
CA LEU A 37 -14.20 -17.91 21.54
C LEU A 37 -13.75 -16.45 21.64
N ALA A 38 -13.68 -15.90 22.83
CA ALA A 38 -13.21 -14.54 23.06
C ALA A 38 -11.71 -14.38 22.76
N GLU A 39 -10.89 -15.41 23.07
CA GLU A 39 -9.45 -15.40 22.74
C GLU A 39 -9.21 -15.56 21.25
N GLU A 40 -9.93 -16.45 20.57
CA GLU A 40 -9.82 -16.64 19.12
C GLU A 40 -10.29 -15.39 18.34
N THR A 41 -11.41 -14.79 18.76
CA THR A 41 -11.91 -13.56 18.13
C THR A 41 -10.97 -12.38 18.40
N GLY A 42 -10.40 -12.28 19.59
CA GLY A 42 -9.44 -11.27 19.95
C GLY A 42 -8.13 -11.36 19.16
N THR A 43 -7.61 -12.57 18.94
CA THR A 43 -6.42 -12.80 18.14
C THR A 43 -6.65 -12.54 16.65
N ALA A 44 -7.79 -12.96 16.13
CA ALA A 44 -8.17 -12.67 14.74
C ALA A 44 -8.31 -11.17 14.48
N ALA A 45 -8.96 -10.43 15.39
CA ALA A 45 -9.10 -8.98 15.28
C ALA A 45 -7.74 -8.25 15.36
N ARG A 46 -6.85 -8.67 16.27
CA ARG A 46 -5.49 -8.12 16.36
C ARG A 46 -4.65 -8.40 15.12
N ASN A 47 -4.74 -9.60 14.57
CA ASN A 47 -4.02 -9.97 13.35
C ASN A 47 -4.54 -9.19 12.13
N ALA A 48 -5.86 -8.99 12.03
CA ALA A 48 -6.46 -8.16 10.99
C ALA A 48 -6.03 -6.69 11.12
N ALA A 49 -6.02 -6.15 12.34
CA ALA A 49 -5.55 -4.78 12.59
C ALA A 49 -4.06 -4.60 12.22
N ARG A 50 -3.20 -5.54 12.62
CA ARG A 50 -1.77 -5.53 12.25
C ARG A 50 -1.55 -5.62 10.75
N LYS A 51 -2.35 -6.44 10.07
CA LYS A 51 -2.25 -6.57 8.61
C LYS A 51 -2.64 -5.27 7.92
N LEU A 52 -3.73 -4.63 8.34
CA LEU A 52 -4.15 -3.32 7.82
C LEU A 52 -3.10 -2.24 8.04
N GLU A 53 -2.48 -2.21 9.21
CA GLU A 53 -1.41 -1.26 9.54
C GLU A 53 -0.16 -1.48 8.67
N LEU A 54 0.21 -2.74 8.47
CA LEU A 54 1.34 -3.12 7.61
C LEU A 54 1.08 -2.76 6.14
N ASP A 55 -0.12 -3.04 5.64
CA ASP A 55 -0.51 -2.73 4.27
C ASP A 55 -0.58 -1.21 4.04
N ALA A 56 -1.10 -0.44 5.01
CA ALA A 56 -1.12 1.01 4.97
C ALA A 56 0.30 1.60 4.96
N LYS A 57 1.18 1.10 5.80
CA LYS A 57 2.59 1.52 5.82
C LYS A 57 3.30 1.24 4.50
N LYS A 58 3.11 0.04 3.97
CA LYS A 58 3.69 -0.36 2.68
C LYS A 58 3.18 0.52 1.52
N ALA A 59 1.89 0.86 1.51
CA ALA A 59 1.32 1.76 0.52
C ALA A 59 1.93 3.17 0.63
N THR A 60 2.13 3.69 1.84
CA THR A 60 2.76 4.99 2.08
C THR A 60 4.22 5.00 1.65
N ASP A 61 5.00 3.98 2.01
CA ASP A 61 6.41 3.86 1.64
C ASP A 61 6.55 3.78 0.10
N THR A 62 5.66 3.04 -0.57
CA THR A 62 5.63 2.96 -2.03
C THR A 62 5.30 4.31 -2.66
N ALA A 63 4.32 5.05 -2.13
CA ALA A 63 3.94 6.37 -2.64
C ALA A 63 5.10 7.37 -2.49
N ILE A 64 5.80 7.37 -1.36
CA ILE A 64 6.98 8.22 -1.13
C ILE A 64 8.09 7.88 -2.12
N GLN A 65 8.31 6.60 -2.37
CA GLN A 65 9.33 6.14 -3.32
C GLN A 65 9.01 6.58 -4.75
N VAL A 66 7.79 6.39 -5.21
CA VAL A 66 7.35 6.81 -6.55
C VAL A 66 7.45 8.33 -6.70
N ALA A 67 7.08 9.12 -5.69
CA ALA A 67 7.25 10.57 -5.72
C ALA A 67 8.72 10.97 -5.80
N GLY A 68 9.61 10.28 -5.08
CA GLY A 68 11.05 10.47 -5.13
C GLY A 68 11.62 10.18 -6.52
N ASP A 69 11.25 9.08 -7.11
CA ASP A 69 11.70 8.67 -8.46
C ASP A 69 11.21 9.65 -9.54
N THR A 70 9.97 10.13 -9.44
CA THR A 70 9.44 11.15 -10.35
C THR A 70 10.22 12.46 -10.24
N ALA A 71 10.57 12.88 -9.03
CA ALA A 71 11.39 14.07 -8.81
C ALA A 71 12.80 13.91 -9.39
N ILE A 72 13.42 12.74 -9.23
CA ILE A 72 14.73 12.43 -9.82
C ILE A 72 14.65 12.49 -11.35
N ALA A 73 13.67 11.85 -11.97
CA ALA A 73 13.49 11.88 -13.42
C ALA A 73 13.33 13.31 -13.94
N ALA A 74 12.53 14.15 -13.26
CA ALA A 74 12.36 15.56 -13.62
C ALA A 74 13.65 16.37 -13.52
N ARG A 75 14.45 16.15 -12.46
CA ARG A 75 15.76 16.81 -12.30
C ARG A 75 16.75 16.38 -13.37
N VAL A 76 16.81 15.11 -13.70
CA VAL A 76 17.67 14.59 -14.78
C VAL A 76 17.25 15.19 -16.12
N LYS A 77 15.95 15.22 -16.41
CA LYS A 77 15.45 15.85 -17.65
C LYS A 77 15.82 17.33 -17.72
N ALA A 78 15.65 18.07 -16.63
CA ALA A 78 16.04 19.48 -16.57
C ALA A 78 17.56 19.69 -16.76
N ALA A 79 18.40 18.83 -16.16
CA ALA A 79 19.84 18.87 -16.31
C ALA A 79 20.27 18.58 -17.77
N LEU A 80 19.64 17.61 -18.42
CA LEU A 80 19.88 17.31 -19.84
C LEU A 80 19.44 18.46 -20.75
N LEU A 81 18.34 19.14 -20.43
CA LEU A 81 17.88 20.32 -21.20
C LEU A 81 18.81 21.52 -21.01
N ALA A 82 19.43 21.65 -19.84
CA ALA A 82 20.40 22.72 -19.56
C ALA A 82 21.74 22.50 -20.26
N GLU A 83 22.07 21.25 -20.62
CA GLU A 83 23.32 20.91 -21.29
C GLU A 83 23.20 21.21 -22.81
N LYS A 84 23.94 22.23 -23.27
CA LYS A 84 23.86 22.70 -24.65
C LYS A 84 24.37 21.70 -25.68
N ASN A 85 25.25 20.79 -25.24
CA ASN A 85 25.87 19.80 -26.10
C ASN A 85 25.09 18.48 -26.20
N VAL A 86 23.91 18.42 -25.55
CA VAL A 86 23.00 17.26 -25.62
C VAL A 86 21.69 17.67 -26.26
N LYS A 87 21.33 17.05 -27.38
CA LYS A 87 20.00 17.20 -27.97
C LYS A 87 19.01 16.30 -27.23
N SER A 88 18.49 16.81 -26.12
CA SER A 88 17.62 16.06 -25.22
C SER A 88 16.14 16.01 -25.61
N ALA A 89 15.77 16.57 -26.77
CA ALA A 89 14.38 16.61 -27.23
C ALA A 89 13.79 15.20 -27.40
N ASP A 90 14.58 14.28 -27.94
CA ASP A 90 14.19 12.89 -28.21
C ASP A 90 14.67 11.92 -27.09
N VAL A 91 15.06 12.45 -25.95
CA VAL A 91 15.52 11.68 -24.79
C VAL A 91 14.40 11.56 -23.76
N SER A 92 13.98 10.33 -23.48
CA SER A 92 13.09 9.97 -22.37
C SER A 92 13.91 9.57 -21.15
N VAL A 93 13.46 10.03 -19.99
CA VAL A 93 14.07 9.75 -18.70
C VAL A 93 13.05 9.08 -17.80
N ASP A 94 13.37 7.86 -17.35
CA ASP A 94 12.60 7.12 -16.36
C ASP A 94 13.46 6.94 -15.11
N ALA A 95 12.86 6.92 -13.94
CA ALA A 95 13.53 6.62 -12.69
C ALA A 95 12.76 5.56 -11.90
N TYR A 96 13.50 4.62 -11.32
CA TYR A 96 12.95 3.58 -10.45
C TYR A 96 13.96 3.23 -9.36
N GLN A 97 13.57 3.44 -8.10
CA GLN A 97 14.43 3.21 -6.92
C GLN A 97 15.82 3.86 -7.01
N GLY A 98 15.87 5.06 -7.57
CA GLY A 98 17.14 5.80 -7.77
C GLY A 98 17.93 5.36 -9.00
N ARG A 99 17.47 4.37 -9.75
CA ARG A 99 18.03 3.99 -11.05
C ARG A 99 17.40 4.83 -12.15
N VAL A 100 18.20 5.55 -12.89
CA VAL A 100 17.76 6.33 -14.05
C VAL A 100 17.98 5.54 -15.32
N ILE A 101 16.97 5.51 -16.17
CA ILE A 101 17.03 4.86 -17.48
C ILE A 101 16.87 5.97 -18.54
N LEU A 102 17.87 6.11 -19.40
CA LEU A 102 17.85 7.03 -20.53
C LEU A 102 17.51 6.26 -21.79
N ARG A 103 16.50 6.69 -22.54
CA ARG A 103 16.08 6.09 -23.81
C ARG A 103 15.90 7.17 -24.85
N GLY A 104 16.13 6.83 -26.08
CA GLY A 104 15.92 7.72 -27.20
C GLY A 104 17.08 7.76 -28.18
N THR A 105 17.11 8.76 -29.02
CA THR A 105 18.12 8.94 -30.05
C THR A 105 18.85 10.26 -29.88
N VAL A 106 20.15 10.24 -30.15
CA VAL A 106 21.01 11.42 -30.20
C VAL A 106 21.82 11.40 -31.51
N PRO A 107 22.21 12.56 -32.05
CA PRO A 107 22.91 12.60 -33.32
C PRO A 107 24.36 12.09 -33.27
N ASP A 108 24.98 12.12 -32.11
CA ASP A 108 26.42 11.79 -31.98
C ASP A 108 26.66 10.84 -30.81
N PRO A 109 27.60 9.90 -30.94
CA PRO A 109 27.93 8.97 -29.85
C PRO A 109 28.53 9.68 -28.62
N GLU A 110 29.16 10.83 -28.79
CA GLU A 110 29.69 11.64 -27.68
C GLU A 110 28.58 12.17 -26.78
N GLN A 111 27.41 12.43 -27.34
CA GLN A 111 26.23 12.86 -26.58
C GLN A 111 25.66 11.74 -25.71
N ILE A 112 25.84 10.49 -26.10
CA ILE A 112 25.46 9.32 -25.27
C ILE A 112 26.29 9.33 -23.97
N ALA A 113 27.61 9.48 -24.08
CA ALA A 113 28.48 9.53 -22.94
C ALA A 113 28.22 10.75 -22.04
N LEU A 114 28.04 11.90 -22.65
CA LEU A 114 27.76 13.17 -21.94
C LEU A 114 26.42 13.11 -21.20
N ALA A 115 25.36 12.62 -21.83
CA ALA A 115 24.07 12.44 -21.19
C ALA A 115 24.14 11.52 -19.97
N GLY A 116 24.92 10.44 -20.06
CA GLY A 116 25.18 9.55 -18.95
C GLY A 116 25.91 10.22 -17.78
N GLN A 117 26.89 11.08 -18.08
CA GLN A 117 27.62 11.85 -17.06
C GLN A 117 26.72 12.87 -16.38
N VAL A 118 25.93 13.63 -17.14
CA VAL A 118 24.98 14.61 -16.62
C VAL A 118 23.96 13.94 -15.70
N ALA A 119 23.41 12.80 -16.10
CA ALA A 119 22.47 12.06 -15.30
C ALA A 119 23.07 11.57 -13.97
N ARG A 120 24.31 11.10 -13.98
CA ARG A 120 25.00 10.66 -12.75
C ARG A 120 25.32 11.79 -11.77
N ALA A 121 25.46 13.00 -12.26
CA ALA A 121 25.74 14.18 -11.45
C ALA A 121 24.50 14.72 -10.70
N VAL A 122 23.32 14.23 -11.02
CA VAL A 122 22.06 14.66 -10.37
C VAL A 122 21.92 14.01 -9.00
N ASP A 123 21.58 14.83 -7.99
CA ASP A 123 21.34 14.36 -6.63
C ASP A 123 20.19 13.35 -6.56
N GLY A 124 20.43 12.26 -5.86
CA GLY A 124 19.48 11.16 -5.68
C GLY A 124 19.62 10.03 -6.70
N VAL A 125 20.42 10.19 -7.75
CA VAL A 125 20.71 9.15 -8.73
C VAL A 125 21.73 8.17 -8.16
N LYS A 126 21.33 6.90 -8.08
CA LYS A 126 22.19 5.80 -7.60
C LYS A 126 22.91 5.10 -8.74
N SER A 127 22.25 4.95 -9.88
CA SER A 127 22.79 4.33 -11.08
C SER A 127 22.10 4.87 -12.33
N VAL A 128 22.80 4.81 -13.46
CA VAL A 128 22.29 5.23 -14.77
C VAL A 128 22.41 4.07 -15.75
N ASP A 129 21.29 3.66 -16.31
CA ASP A 129 21.20 2.72 -17.42
C ASP A 129 20.99 3.53 -18.70
N ASN A 130 22.07 3.70 -19.45
CA ASN A 130 22.07 4.51 -20.65
C ASN A 130 21.76 3.64 -21.87
N ARG A 131 20.56 3.80 -22.41
CA ARG A 131 20.05 3.08 -23.60
C ARG A 131 19.83 4.03 -24.79
N LEU A 132 20.58 5.09 -24.85
CA LEU A 132 20.55 6.00 -25.98
C LEU A 132 21.25 5.35 -27.19
N VAL A 133 20.71 5.63 -28.36
CA VAL A 133 21.26 5.18 -29.63
C VAL A 133 21.53 6.39 -30.53
N VAL A 134 22.45 6.23 -31.45
CA VAL A 134 22.74 7.23 -32.48
C VAL A 134 21.72 7.10 -33.60
N ASN A 135 21.17 8.23 -34.05
CA ASN A 135 20.21 8.29 -35.16
C ASN A 135 20.96 8.28 -36.52
#